data_abe2509f3f9bcad4c724c5f05e20cef7
#
_entry.id   abe2509f3f9bcad4c724c5f05e20cef7
#
_cell.length_a   1.000
_cell.length_b   1.000
_cell.length_c   1.000
_cell.angle_alpha   90.00
_cell.angle_beta   90.00
_cell.angle_gamma   90.00
#
_symmetry.space_group_name_H-M   'P 1'
#
loop_
_entity.id
_entity.type
_entity.pdbx_description
1 polymer ?
#
loop_
_entity_poly.entity_id
_entity_poly.type
_entity_poly.pdbx_seq_one_letter_code
_entity_poly.pdbx_strand_id
1 'polypeptide(L)'
;MNHQDVSSRAGRQNELPVEICIDARDDSTVRAAVAAAYSGGAQRIELCSAMHLDGLTPDPRHISIARDAFRDRPGLLVMVRPRAGDFCFSRDEVEQMMTRIELARQCGADGVVLGVLRPDDNRVAHEPMRRLLAAARNHGLAVTCHRAFDAAPDRDEALDTLIDLGVDRVLTSGVPWGQAGSAVDGLPQILRTIERAADRIEVVIGGGVNPHNAATLVAALPSTARTSLHAYSGAQQGGVTIAEAVRALIDAIRQ
;
A
#
# COMPACT_ATOMS: atom_id res chain seq x y z
N MET A 1 -3.03 32.57 43.12
CA MET A 1 -3.67 31.26 43.30
C MET A 1 -4.48 30.97 42.07
N ASN A 2 -3.98 30.18 41.15
CA ASN A 2 -4.75 29.34 40.28
C ASN A 2 -3.78 28.35 39.64
N HIS A 3 -3.73 27.16 40.25
CA HIS A 3 -3.22 25.96 39.63
C HIS A 3 -4.27 25.52 38.61
N GLN A 4 -4.03 25.67 37.34
CA GLN A 4 -4.80 25.01 36.33
C GLN A 4 -3.88 24.28 35.36
N ASP A 5 -3.98 22.97 35.50
CA ASP A 5 -4.03 21.97 34.42
C ASP A 5 -2.86 21.94 33.40
N VAL A 6 -1.78 21.29 33.86
CA VAL A 6 -0.75 20.69 32.99
C VAL A 6 -0.96 19.17 32.98
N SER A 7 -2.14 18.72 32.60
CA SER A 7 -2.45 17.28 32.55
C SER A 7 -3.41 17.00 31.41
N SER A 8 -2.92 16.93 30.16
CA SER A 8 -3.53 16.15 29.08
C SER A 8 -2.81 16.28 27.73
N ARG A 9 -1.48 16.25 27.71
CA ARG A 9 -0.71 15.96 26.49
C ARG A 9 0.16 14.73 26.68
N ALA A 10 -0.40 13.68 27.27
CA ALA A 10 0.19 12.35 27.20
C ALA A 10 -0.16 11.76 25.82
N GLY A 11 0.84 11.70 24.96
CA GLY A 11 1.09 10.89 23.80
C GLY A 11 -0.07 10.10 23.20
N ARG A 12 -0.68 10.59 22.11
CA ARG A 12 -1.00 9.64 21.04
C ARG A 12 0.36 9.23 20.46
N GLN A 13 0.90 8.09 20.91
CA GLN A 13 1.87 7.36 20.11
C GLN A 13 1.22 7.20 18.76
N ASN A 14 1.83 7.73 17.69
CA ASN A 14 1.38 7.52 16.33
C ASN A 14 1.50 6.02 16.07
N GLU A 15 0.39 5.28 16.22
CA GLU A 15 0.38 3.85 15.91
C GLU A 15 0.78 3.71 14.45
N LEU A 16 1.80 2.88 14.19
CA LEU A 16 2.25 2.58 12.83
C LEU A 16 1.09 1.92 12.06
N PRO A 17 0.59 2.51 10.96
CA PRO A 17 -0.54 1.94 10.25
C PRO A 17 -0.22 0.57 9.65
N VAL A 18 -1.19 -0.34 9.72
CA VAL A 18 -1.12 -1.66 9.08
C VAL A 18 -2.14 -1.73 7.95
N GLU A 19 -1.65 -2.06 6.77
CA GLU A 19 -2.40 -2.27 5.55
C GLU A 19 -2.42 -3.75 5.19
N ILE A 20 -3.61 -4.31 4.96
CA ILE A 20 -3.77 -5.73 4.60
C ILE A 20 -4.16 -5.85 3.14
N CYS A 21 -3.36 -6.57 2.37
CA CYS A 21 -3.67 -6.91 0.99
C CYS A 21 -4.71 -8.03 0.95
N ILE A 22 -5.74 -7.86 0.14
CA ILE A 22 -6.87 -8.78 -0.03
C ILE A 22 -6.94 -9.24 -1.48
N ASP A 23 -6.97 -10.55 -1.69
CA ASP A 23 -7.18 -11.16 -3.02
C ASP A 23 -8.68 -11.30 -3.32
N ALA A 24 -9.17 -10.55 -4.27
CA ALA A 24 -10.57 -10.51 -4.70
C ALA A 24 -10.88 -11.67 -5.68
N ARG A 25 -11.02 -12.88 -5.16
CA ARG A 25 -11.31 -14.09 -5.94
C ARG A 25 -12.78 -14.22 -6.34
N ASP A 26 -13.67 -14.00 -5.38
CA ASP A 26 -15.12 -14.05 -5.51
C ASP A 26 -15.79 -13.21 -4.43
N ASP A 27 -17.10 -12.95 -4.56
CA ASP A 27 -17.87 -12.08 -3.67
C ASP A 27 -17.80 -12.49 -2.19
N SER A 28 -17.87 -13.79 -1.92
CA SER A 28 -17.90 -14.33 -0.55
C SER A 28 -16.54 -14.21 0.11
N THR A 29 -15.48 -14.50 -0.63
CA THR A 29 -14.09 -14.37 -0.19
C THR A 29 -13.74 -12.91 0.10
N VAL A 30 -14.10 -11.98 -0.78
CA VAL A 30 -13.86 -10.53 -0.57
C VAL A 30 -14.56 -10.08 0.71
N ARG A 31 -15.86 -10.35 0.86
CA ARG A 31 -16.64 -9.96 2.03
C ARG A 31 -16.03 -10.49 3.33
N ALA A 32 -15.68 -11.76 3.36
CA ALA A 32 -15.14 -12.41 4.55
C ALA A 32 -13.74 -11.87 4.90
N ALA A 33 -12.84 -11.75 3.91
CA ALA A 33 -11.48 -11.29 4.11
C ALA A 33 -11.41 -9.82 4.56
N VAL A 34 -12.23 -8.96 3.96
CA VAL A 34 -12.30 -7.53 4.34
C VAL A 34 -12.91 -7.38 5.73
N ALA A 35 -13.98 -8.13 6.07
CA ALA A 35 -14.55 -8.12 7.41
C ALA A 35 -13.54 -8.62 8.45
N ALA A 36 -12.73 -9.63 8.13
CA ALA A 36 -11.66 -10.13 8.99
C ALA A 36 -10.57 -9.06 9.20
N ALA A 37 -10.11 -8.38 8.14
CA ALA A 37 -9.16 -7.29 8.24
C ALA A 37 -9.71 -6.13 9.10
N TYR A 38 -10.98 -5.76 8.88
CA TYR A 38 -11.67 -4.74 9.68
C TYR A 38 -11.71 -5.11 11.17
N SER A 39 -12.15 -6.33 11.49
CA SER A 39 -12.31 -6.83 12.86
C SER A 39 -10.97 -7.09 13.54
N GLY A 40 -9.93 -7.42 12.78
CA GLY A 40 -8.55 -7.57 13.24
C GLY A 40 -7.86 -6.25 13.56
N GLY A 41 -8.44 -5.10 13.13
CA GLY A 41 -7.92 -3.76 13.45
C GLY A 41 -7.07 -3.13 12.36
N ALA A 42 -7.04 -3.68 11.13
CA ALA A 42 -6.32 -3.05 10.02
C ALA A 42 -6.79 -1.61 9.78
N GLN A 43 -5.86 -0.68 9.64
CA GLN A 43 -6.18 0.72 9.34
C GLN A 43 -6.48 0.94 7.86
N ARG A 44 -5.87 0.13 6.98
CA ARG A 44 -6.08 0.16 5.53
C ARG A 44 -6.19 -1.25 4.97
N ILE A 45 -6.82 -1.36 3.82
CA ILE A 45 -6.76 -2.55 2.97
C ILE A 45 -6.36 -2.15 1.56
N GLU A 46 -5.59 -3.01 0.89
CA GLU A 46 -5.33 -2.96 -0.53
C GLU A 46 -6.11 -4.09 -1.21
N LEU A 47 -7.07 -3.75 -2.05
CA LEU A 47 -7.86 -4.73 -2.78
C LEU A 47 -7.23 -5.01 -4.15
N CYS A 48 -6.79 -6.24 -4.35
CA CYS A 48 -6.23 -6.75 -5.60
C CYS A 48 -7.06 -7.92 -6.11
N SER A 49 -6.92 -8.26 -7.38
CA SER A 49 -7.31 -9.57 -7.92
C SER A 49 -6.07 -10.33 -8.38
N ALA A 50 -6.20 -11.62 -8.63
CA ALA A 50 -5.15 -12.44 -9.23
C ALA A 50 -3.77 -12.30 -8.53
N MET A 51 -3.74 -12.48 -7.22
CA MET A 51 -2.50 -12.36 -6.42
C MET A 51 -1.41 -13.35 -6.84
N HIS A 52 -1.73 -14.44 -7.50
CA HIS A 52 -0.77 -15.35 -8.13
C HIS A 52 -0.04 -14.73 -9.34
N LEU A 53 -0.50 -13.56 -9.82
CA LEU A 53 0.12 -12.72 -10.85
C LEU A 53 0.62 -11.38 -10.25
N ASP A 54 0.92 -11.36 -8.96
CA ASP A 54 1.37 -10.19 -8.19
C ASP A 54 0.36 -9.04 -8.09
N GLY A 55 -0.93 -9.36 -8.18
CA GLY A 55 -2.02 -8.41 -8.00
C GLY A 55 -2.38 -7.61 -9.25
N LEU A 56 -3.63 -7.71 -9.68
CA LEU A 56 -4.21 -6.97 -10.80
C LEU A 56 -5.42 -6.15 -10.33
N THR A 57 -5.95 -5.31 -11.22
CA THR A 57 -7.16 -4.51 -10.96
C THR A 57 -8.35 -5.42 -10.66
N PRO A 58 -9.03 -5.26 -9.51
CA PRO A 58 -10.22 -6.05 -9.18
C PRO A 58 -11.45 -5.59 -9.99
N ASP A 59 -12.47 -6.45 -10.03
CA ASP A 59 -13.77 -6.11 -10.58
C ASP A 59 -14.43 -4.99 -9.75
N PRO A 60 -15.11 -3.99 -10.36
CA PRO A 60 -15.82 -2.93 -9.65
C PRO A 60 -16.83 -3.44 -8.62
N ARG A 61 -17.48 -4.59 -8.89
CA ARG A 61 -18.38 -5.24 -7.93
C ARG A 61 -17.66 -5.64 -6.65
N HIS A 62 -16.44 -6.19 -6.76
CA HIS A 62 -15.64 -6.54 -5.59
C HIS A 62 -15.21 -5.31 -4.78
N ILE A 63 -14.98 -4.15 -5.44
CA ILE A 63 -14.68 -2.90 -4.73
C ILE A 63 -15.88 -2.45 -3.89
N SER A 64 -17.10 -2.49 -4.44
CA SER A 64 -18.32 -2.17 -3.70
C SER A 64 -18.56 -3.11 -2.52
N ILE A 65 -18.35 -4.43 -2.70
CA ILE A 65 -18.44 -5.42 -1.62
C ILE A 65 -17.40 -5.15 -0.54
N ALA A 66 -16.17 -4.79 -0.94
CA ALA A 66 -15.10 -4.43 -0.01
C ALA A 66 -15.46 -3.18 0.79
N ARG A 67 -16.03 -2.14 0.15
CA ARG A 67 -16.50 -0.94 0.84
C ARG A 67 -17.57 -1.26 1.87
N ASP A 68 -18.57 -2.06 1.50
CA ASP A 68 -19.62 -2.48 2.42
C ASP A 68 -19.05 -3.22 3.65
N ALA A 69 -18.08 -4.11 3.45
CA ALA A 69 -17.46 -4.89 4.51
C ALA A 69 -16.47 -4.07 5.36
N PHE A 70 -15.78 -3.09 4.76
CA PHE A 70 -14.87 -2.15 5.45
C PHE A 70 -15.62 -0.96 6.07
N ARG A 71 -16.91 -0.83 5.80
CA ARG A 71 -17.83 0.17 6.33
C ARG A 71 -17.36 1.60 5.99
N ASP A 72 -17.46 2.51 6.96
CA ASP A 72 -17.06 3.92 6.87
C ASP A 72 -15.57 4.17 7.20
N ARG A 73 -14.81 3.11 7.54
CA ARG A 73 -13.38 3.27 7.81
C ARG A 73 -12.66 3.73 6.55
N PRO A 74 -11.93 4.86 6.58
CA PRO A 74 -11.10 5.27 5.45
C PRO A 74 -9.93 4.30 5.25
N GLY A 75 -9.41 4.21 4.01
CA GLY A 75 -8.26 3.40 3.69
C GLY A 75 -8.56 2.16 2.85
N LEU A 76 -9.67 2.14 2.11
CA LEU A 76 -9.86 1.18 1.01
C LEU A 76 -9.05 1.65 -0.21
N LEU A 77 -7.94 0.98 -0.47
CA LEU A 77 -7.07 1.22 -1.63
C LEU A 77 -7.33 0.14 -2.67
N VAL A 78 -7.32 0.53 -3.94
CA VAL A 78 -7.65 -0.38 -5.05
C VAL A 78 -6.48 -0.45 -6.02
N MET A 79 -6.02 -1.67 -6.33
CA MET A 79 -5.01 -1.89 -7.34
C MET A 79 -5.51 -1.47 -8.72
N VAL A 80 -4.72 -0.65 -9.42
CA VAL A 80 -4.93 -0.25 -10.81
C VAL A 80 -3.73 -0.70 -11.63
N ARG A 81 -3.73 -1.98 -12.01
CA ARG A 81 -2.70 -2.65 -12.79
C ARG A 81 -3.40 -3.53 -13.83
N PRO A 82 -3.35 -3.17 -15.12
CA PRO A 82 -4.20 -3.79 -16.16
C PRO A 82 -3.78 -5.21 -16.51
N ARG A 83 -2.51 -5.56 -16.39
CA ARG A 83 -1.95 -6.86 -16.71
C ARG A 83 -0.77 -7.25 -15.82
N ALA A 84 -0.45 -8.54 -15.82
CA ALA A 84 0.75 -9.11 -15.24
C ALA A 84 2.03 -8.77 -16.04
N GLY A 85 3.17 -9.15 -15.52
CA GLY A 85 4.49 -8.93 -16.11
C GLY A 85 5.10 -7.61 -15.68
N ASP A 86 5.68 -6.86 -16.62
CA ASP A 86 6.33 -5.58 -16.38
C ASP A 86 5.35 -4.45 -16.00
N PHE A 87 5.90 -3.27 -15.79
CA PHE A 87 5.13 -2.07 -15.46
C PHE A 87 5.18 -1.02 -16.59
N CYS A 88 5.56 -1.44 -17.81
CA CYS A 88 5.67 -0.58 -18.97
C CYS A 88 4.38 -0.66 -19.80
N PHE A 89 3.42 0.18 -19.47
CA PHE A 89 2.10 0.15 -20.09
C PHE A 89 2.03 1.03 -21.34
N SER A 90 1.30 0.54 -22.35
CA SER A 90 0.99 1.28 -23.56
C SER A 90 0.07 2.47 -23.27
N ARG A 91 -0.09 3.37 -24.25
CA ARG A 91 -1.02 4.50 -24.13
C ARG A 91 -2.45 4.02 -23.85
N ASP A 92 -2.90 2.97 -24.54
CA ASP A 92 -4.27 2.45 -24.38
C ASP A 92 -4.47 1.80 -22.99
N GLU A 93 -3.45 1.12 -22.46
CA GLU A 93 -3.48 0.60 -21.09
C GLU A 93 -3.53 1.73 -20.06
N VAL A 94 -2.81 2.84 -20.26
CA VAL A 94 -2.89 4.03 -19.39
C VAL A 94 -4.29 4.66 -19.45
N GLU A 95 -4.94 4.74 -20.61
CA GLU A 95 -6.34 5.20 -20.71
C GLU A 95 -7.29 4.25 -19.96
N GLN A 96 -7.10 2.94 -20.06
CA GLN A 96 -7.86 1.98 -19.27
C GLN A 96 -7.64 2.19 -17.76
N MET A 97 -6.39 2.43 -17.33
CA MET A 97 -6.08 2.73 -15.92
C MET A 97 -6.84 3.98 -15.44
N MET A 98 -6.93 5.04 -16.25
CA MET A 98 -7.70 6.24 -15.90
C MET A 98 -9.19 5.94 -15.70
N THR A 99 -9.79 5.13 -16.58
CA THR A 99 -11.18 4.66 -16.42
C THR A 99 -11.35 3.82 -15.14
N ARG A 100 -10.37 2.99 -14.79
CA ARG A 100 -10.42 2.18 -13.56
C ARG A 100 -10.28 3.03 -12.29
N ILE A 101 -9.54 4.13 -12.32
CA ILE A 101 -9.46 5.11 -11.24
C ILE A 101 -10.86 5.73 -10.96
N GLU A 102 -11.56 6.15 -12.01
CA GLU A 102 -12.91 6.68 -11.89
C GLU A 102 -13.88 5.65 -11.31
N LEU A 103 -13.88 4.42 -11.85
CA LEU A 103 -14.72 3.32 -11.35
C LEU A 103 -14.39 2.97 -9.88
N ALA A 104 -13.12 2.96 -9.49
CA ALA A 104 -12.73 2.72 -8.10
C ALA A 104 -13.36 3.76 -7.17
N ARG A 105 -13.34 5.04 -7.54
CA ARG A 105 -14.00 6.10 -6.77
C ARG A 105 -15.51 5.91 -6.68
N GLN A 106 -16.15 5.61 -7.80
CA GLN A 106 -17.61 5.37 -7.86
C GLN A 106 -18.03 4.20 -6.96
N CYS A 107 -17.17 3.19 -6.82
CA CYS A 107 -17.37 2.03 -5.95
C CYS A 107 -16.91 2.25 -4.50
N GLY A 108 -16.49 3.46 -4.11
CA GLY A 108 -16.20 3.83 -2.73
C GLY A 108 -14.75 3.67 -2.29
N ALA A 109 -13.79 3.60 -3.22
CA ALA A 109 -12.37 3.63 -2.87
C ALA A 109 -11.96 4.99 -2.26
N ASP A 110 -10.99 4.96 -1.35
CA ASP A 110 -10.34 6.13 -0.77
C ASP A 110 -9.00 6.43 -1.43
N GLY A 111 -8.46 5.47 -2.18
CA GLY A 111 -7.22 5.64 -2.90
C GLY A 111 -7.00 4.51 -3.92
N VAL A 112 -5.95 4.68 -4.72
CA VAL A 112 -5.53 3.72 -5.75
C VAL A 112 -4.06 3.38 -5.60
N VAL A 113 -3.70 2.18 -6.05
CA VAL A 113 -2.34 1.68 -6.05
C VAL A 113 -1.93 1.41 -7.49
N LEU A 114 -0.91 2.10 -7.98
CA LEU A 114 -0.50 2.06 -9.38
C LEU A 114 1.00 2.39 -9.54
N GLY A 115 1.53 2.23 -10.73
CA GLY A 115 2.89 2.64 -11.07
C GLY A 115 3.18 2.32 -12.52
N VAL A 116 3.83 3.22 -13.23
CA VAL A 116 4.17 3.07 -14.66
C VAL A 116 5.65 3.38 -14.86
N LEU A 117 6.34 2.48 -15.55
CA LEU A 117 7.75 2.62 -15.93
C LEU A 117 7.88 2.82 -17.45
N ARG A 118 8.99 3.39 -17.87
CA ARG A 118 9.33 3.57 -19.29
C ARG A 118 9.87 2.26 -19.87
N PRO A 119 9.51 1.90 -21.10
CA PRO A 119 9.93 0.64 -21.70
C PRO A 119 11.42 0.60 -22.10
N ASP A 120 12.06 1.76 -22.25
CA ASP A 120 13.43 1.90 -22.70
C ASP A 120 14.47 1.69 -21.59
N ASP A 121 14.14 2.09 -20.35
CA ASP A 121 15.10 2.11 -19.24
C ASP A 121 14.52 1.79 -17.86
N ASN A 122 13.25 1.42 -17.77
CA ASN A 122 12.52 1.13 -16.53
C ASN A 122 12.52 2.26 -15.49
N ARG A 123 12.79 3.51 -15.87
CA ARG A 123 12.59 4.65 -14.98
C ARG A 123 11.11 5.00 -14.86
N VAL A 124 10.75 5.73 -13.83
CA VAL A 124 9.36 6.19 -13.64
C VAL A 124 8.91 6.98 -14.86
N ALA A 125 7.79 6.57 -15.46
CA ALA A 125 7.22 7.21 -16.65
C ALA A 125 6.49 8.51 -16.24
N HIS A 126 7.19 9.64 -16.22
CA HIS A 126 6.72 10.91 -15.69
C HIS A 126 5.36 11.34 -16.25
N GLU A 127 5.19 11.38 -17.59
CA GLU A 127 3.94 11.87 -18.19
C GLU A 127 2.74 10.93 -17.96
N PRO A 128 2.83 9.60 -18.15
CA PRO A 128 1.77 8.68 -17.74
C PRO A 128 1.41 8.81 -16.26
N MET A 129 2.40 8.82 -15.35
CA MET A 129 2.15 8.98 -13.92
C MET A 129 1.45 10.30 -13.60
N ARG A 130 1.87 11.41 -14.19
CA ARG A 130 1.24 12.73 -14.01
C ARG A 130 -0.24 12.70 -14.40
N ARG A 131 -0.60 12.04 -15.51
CA ARG A 131 -1.99 11.89 -15.98
C ARG A 131 -2.82 11.06 -15.01
N LEU A 132 -2.30 9.92 -14.56
CA LEU A 132 -2.99 9.04 -13.60
C LEU A 132 -3.19 9.75 -12.25
N LEU A 133 -2.18 10.47 -11.76
CA LEU A 133 -2.26 11.29 -10.56
C LEU A 133 -3.31 12.39 -10.68
N ALA A 134 -3.36 13.08 -11.82
CA ALA A 134 -4.39 14.09 -12.07
C ALA A 134 -5.80 13.48 -12.04
N ALA A 135 -6.00 12.31 -12.67
CA ALA A 135 -7.27 11.59 -12.62
C ALA A 135 -7.65 11.20 -11.18
N ALA A 136 -6.73 10.65 -10.40
CA ALA A 136 -6.98 10.29 -9.01
C ALA A 136 -7.33 11.51 -8.15
N ARG A 137 -6.57 12.61 -8.26
CA ARG A 137 -6.80 13.84 -7.51
C ARG A 137 -8.13 14.51 -7.83
N ASN A 138 -8.55 14.50 -9.09
CA ASN A 138 -9.86 15.03 -9.50
C ASN A 138 -11.02 14.31 -8.79
N HIS A 139 -10.78 13.10 -8.31
CA HIS A 139 -11.74 12.30 -7.56
C HIS A 139 -11.46 12.25 -6.05
N GLY A 140 -10.44 12.98 -5.56
CA GLY A 140 -10.06 13.01 -4.14
C GLY A 140 -9.44 11.69 -3.66
N LEU A 141 -8.86 10.89 -4.56
CA LEU A 141 -8.21 9.62 -4.23
C LEU A 141 -6.74 9.83 -3.91
N ALA A 142 -6.27 9.21 -2.84
CA ALA A 142 -4.86 9.10 -2.54
C ALA A 142 -4.18 8.08 -3.49
N VAL A 143 -2.89 8.27 -3.77
CA VAL A 143 -2.13 7.41 -4.69
C VAL A 143 -0.95 6.77 -3.99
N THR A 144 -0.85 5.44 -4.09
CA THR A 144 0.33 4.68 -3.71
C THR A 144 1.04 4.19 -4.97
N CYS A 145 2.35 4.43 -5.08
CA CYS A 145 3.15 3.72 -6.08
C CYS A 145 3.45 2.32 -5.56
N HIS A 146 3.01 1.29 -6.30
CA HIS A 146 3.26 -0.11 -5.95
C HIS A 146 4.71 -0.52 -6.23
N ARG A 147 5.00 -1.80 -6.18
CA ARG A 147 6.36 -2.35 -6.35
C ARG A 147 7.01 -2.15 -7.73
N ALA A 148 6.40 -1.40 -8.64
CA ALA A 148 7.12 -0.82 -9.78
C ALA A 148 8.33 0.03 -9.32
N PHE A 149 8.26 0.61 -8.13
CA PHE A 149 9.38 1.29 -7.48
C PHE A 149 10.59 0.37 -7.30
N ASP A 150 10.37 -0.89 -6.87
CA ASP A 150 11.44 -1.89 -6.71
C ASP A 150 11.99 -2.41 -8.06
N ALA A 151 11.27 -2.17 -9.17
CA ALA A 151 11.71 -2.51 -10.52
C ALA A 151 12.51 -1.39 -11.21
N ALA A 152 12.50 -0.18 -10.65
CA ALA A 152 13.30 0.93 -11.16
C ALA A 152 14.80 0.66 -10.93
N PRO A 153 15.67 0.95 -11.92
CA PRO A 153 17.10 0.70 -11.82
C PRO A 153 17.80 1.60 -10.79
N ASP A 154 17.32 2.83 -10.65
CA ASP A 154 17.76 3.81 -9.64
C ASP A 154 16.56 4.20 -8.77
N ARG A 155 16.54 3.67 -7.53
CA ARG A 155 15.45 3.93 -6.59
C ARG A 155 15.50 5.32 -5.99
N ASP A 156 16.69 5.93 -5.91
CA ASP A 156 16.84 7.27 -5.40
C ASP A 156 16.22 8.27 -6.38
N GLU A 157 16.50 8.12 -7.69
CA GLU A 157 15.87 8.92 -8.75
C GLU A 157 14.35 8.65 -8.83
N ALA A 158 13.94 7.37 -8.74
CA ALA A 158 12.53 7.01 -8.77
C ALA A 158 11.76 7.66 -7.61
N LEU A 159 12.33 7.65 -6.40
CA LEU A 159 11.73 8.27 -5.23
C LEU A 159 11.57 9.79 -5.41
N ASP A 160 12.62 10.48 -5.87
CA ASP A 160 12.55 11.92 -6.12
C ASP A 160 11.48 12.24 -7.16
N THR A 161 11.42 11.48 -8.25
CA THR A 161 10.38 11.64 -9.28
C THR A 161 8.96 11.45 -8.69
N LEU A 162 8.75 10.44 -7.84
CA LEU A 162 7.45 10.21 -7.20
C LEU A 162 7.08 11.34 -6.24
N ILE A 163 8.04 11.88 -5.49
CA ILE A 163 7.86 13.02 -4.60
C ILE A 163 7.50 14.28 -5.40
N ASP A 164 8.23 14.58 -6.46
CA ASP A 164 7.99 15.76 -7.31
C ASP A 164 6.62 15.70 -8.01
N LEU A 165 6.17 14.51 -8.39
CA LEU A 165 4.83 14.25 -8.89
C LEU A 165 3.75 14.36 -7.79
N GLY A 166 4.16 14.31 -6.51
CA GLY A 166 3.28 14.38 -5.35
C GLY A 166 2.52 13.08 -5.09
N VAL A 167 3.13 11.94 -5.31
CA VAL A 167 2.59 10.64 -4.89
C VAL A 167 2.52 10.60 -3.36
N ASP A 168 1.43 10.08 -2.80
CA ASP A 168 1.22 10.09 -1.34
C ASP A 168 2.03 9.02 -0.61
N ARG A 169 2.22 7.85 -1.26
CA ARG A 169 2.86 6.67 -0.67
C ARG A 169 3.66 5.89 -1.70
N VAL A 170 4.72 5.23 -1.25
CA VAL A 170 5.50 4.27 -2.05
C VAL A 170 5.61 2.93 -1.32
N LEU A 171 5.22 1.83 -1.98
CA LEU A 171 5.34 0.47 -1.46
C LEU A 171 6.67 -0.13 -1.91
N THR A 172 7.46 -0.61 -0.97
CA THR A 172 8.74 -1.28 -1.23
C THR A 172 8.99 -2.45 -0.29
N SER A 173 9.71 -3.45 -0.77
CA SER A 173 10.33 -4.48 0.08
C SER A 173 11.84 -4.22 0.31
N GLY A 174 12.40 -3.19 -0.31
CA GLY A 174 13.85 -2.96 -0.32
C GLY A 174 14.64 -3.93 -1.20
N VAL A 175 13.99 -5.00 -1.70
CA VAL A 175 14.60 -5.99 -2.60
C VAL A 175 14.18 -5.67 -4.04
N PRO A 176 15.09 -5.76 -5.04
CA PRO A 176 14.74 -5.55 -6.44
C PRO A 176 13.60 -6.47 -6.89
N TRP A 177 12.71 -5.92 -7.73
CA TRP A 177 11.60 -6.70 -8.28
C TRP A 177 12.10 -7.96 -9.02
N GLY A 178 11.43 -9.08 -8.80
CA GLY A 178 11.80 -10.38 -9.39
C GLY A 178 12.95 -11.10 -8.68
N GLN A 179 13.59 -10.50 -7.68
CA GLN A 179 14.57 -11.18 -6.86
C GLN A 179 13.93 -11.78 -5.59
N ALA A 180 14.47 -12.91 -5.15
CA ALA A 180 14.06 -13.51 -3.88
C ALA A 180 14.52 -12.65 -2.70
N GLY A 181 13.68 -12.55 -1.68
CA GLY A 181 13.95 -11.80 -0.46
C GLY A 181 12.68 -11.20 0.14
N SER A 182 12.81 -10.79 1.38
CA SER A 182 11.75 -10.18 2.19
C SER A 182 12.10 -8.75 2.57
N ALA A 183 11.17 -8.04 3.22
CA ALA A 183 11.44 -6.72 3.81
C ALA A 183 12.57 -6.76 4.85
N VAL A 184 12.79 -7.89 5.52
CA VAL A 184 13.93 -8.05 6.44
C VAL A 184 15.26 -8.03 5.68
N ASP A 185 15.33 -8.73 4.56
CA ASP A 185 16.53 -8.75 3.70
C ASP A 185 16.76 -7.39 3.04
N GLY A 186 15.68 -6.68 2.69
CA GLY A 186 15.69 -5.35 2.09
C GLY A 186 15.83 -4.19 3.08
N LEU A 187 15.91 -4.46 4.39
CA LEU A 187 15.90 -3.42 5.43
C LEU A 187 16.93 -2.31 5.23
N PRO A 188 18.19 -2.57 4.83
CA PRO A 188 19.14 -1.49 4.57
C PRO A 188 18.67 -0.52 3.47
N GLN A 189 18.05 -1.04 2.41
CA GLN A 189 17.51 -0.19 1.34
C GLN A 189 16.24 0.53 1.76
N ILE A 190 15.37 -0.11 2.57
CA ILE A 190 14.19 0.54 3.16
C ILE A 190 14.61 1.75 3.99
N LEU A 191 15.61 1.61 4.86
CA LEU A 191 16.11 2.70 5.69
C LEU A 191 16.67 3.86 4.85
N ARG A 192 17.44 3.58 3.78
CA ARG A 192 17.87 4.61 2.83
C ARG A 192 16.69 5.32 2.16
N THR A 193 15.66 4.57 1.76
CA THR A 193 14.46 5.13 1.15
C THR A 193 13.73 6.05 2.13
N ILE A 194 13.60 5.66 3.40
CA ILE A 194 12.99 6.47 4.46
C ILE A 194 13.80 7.75 4.70
N GLU A 195 15.11 7.64 4.84
CA GLU A 195 16.01 8.80 5.01
C GLU A 195 15.86 9.80 3.85
N ARG A 196 15.89 9.32 2.61
CA ARG A 196 15.71 10.15 1.42
C ARG A 196 14.30 10.73 1.30
N ALA A 197 13.28 9.97 1.68
CA ALA A 197 11.88 10.44 1.69
C ALA A 197 11.70 11.68 2.57
N ALA A 198 12.41 11.76 3.69
CA ALA A 198 12.37 12.88 4.63
C ALA A 198 10.94 13.38 4.89
N ASP A 199 10.02 12.44 5.15
CA ASP A 199 8.59 12.64 5.40
C ASP A 199 7.77 13.28 4.26
N ARG A 200 8.39 13.53 3.10
CA ARG A 200 7.69 14.08 1.90
C ARG A 200 6.74 13.09 1.25
N ILE A 201 6.99 11.79 1.43
CA ILE A 201 6.17 10.68 0.96
C ILE A 201 6.14 9.59 2.04
N GLU A 202 5.02 8.89 2.22
CA GLU A 202 4.94 7.76 3.15
C GLU A 202 5.61 6.52 2.53
N VAL A 203 6.49 5.85 3.29
CA VAL A 203 7.11 4.58 2.87
C VAL A 203 6.33 3.41 3.46
N VAL A 204 5.64 2.68 2.60
CA VAL A 204 4.89 1.47 2.93
C VAL A 204 5.81 0.27 2.81
N ILE A 205 6.04 -0.45 3.90
CA ILE A 205 6.98 -1.55 3.97
C ILE A 205 6.21 -2.86 3.75
N GLY A 206 6.46 -3.52 2.63
CA GLY A 206 5.85 -4.81 2.27
C GLY A 206 6.89 -5.86 1.89
N GLY A 207 6.42 -7.04 1.52
CA GLY A 207 7.30 -8.16 1.15
C GLY A 207 7.58 -9.11 2.33
N GLY A 208 6.61 -10.00 2.59
CA GLY A 208 6.72 -11.05 3.60
C GLY A 208 6.56 -10.58 5.05
N VAL A 209 5.98 -9.40 5.27
CA VAL A 209 5.66 -8.91 6.63
C VAL A 209 4.65 -9.84 7.30
N ASN A 210 4.97 -10.26 8.53
CA ASN A 210 4.17 -11.19 9.31
C ASN A 210 4.42 -10.98 10.82
N PRO A 211 3.65 -11.61 11.73
CA PRO A 211 3.81 -11.40 13.18
C PRO A 211 5.20 -11.74 13.74
N HIS A 212 5.98 -12.62 13.07
CA HIS A 212 7.30 -13.04 13.57
C HIS A 212 8.42 -12.05 13.23
N ASN A 213 8.24 -11.22 12.18
CA ASN A 213 9.26 -10.26 11.76
C ASN A 213 8.85 -8.78 11.94
N ALA A 214 7.58 -8.51 12.19
CA ALA A 214 7.07 -7.15 12.31
C ALA A 214 7.76 -6.34 13.40
N ALA A 215 7.94 -6.90 14.60
CA ALA A 215 8.65 -6.25 15.70
C ALA A 215 10.10 -5.88 15.32
N THR A 216 10.81 -6.79 14.65
CA THR A 216 12.19 -6.55 14.18
C THR A 216 12.24 -5.42 13.15
N LEU A 217 11.30 -5.40 12.19
CA LEU A 217 11.21 -4.32 11.21
C LEU A 217 10.95 -2.98 11.92
N VAL A 218 9.93 -2.92 12.78
CA VAL A 218 9.54 -1.69 13.47
C VAL A 218 10.65 -1.15 14.37
N ALA A 219 11.34 -2.02 15.12
CA ALA A 219 12.45 -1.61 15.98
C ALA A 219 13.62 -0.95 15.22
N ALA A 220 13.77 -1.23 13.93
CA ALA A 220 14.80 -0.63 13.09
C ALA A 220 14.36 0.72 12.46
N LEU A 221 13.06 1.06 12.48
CA LEU A 221 12.57 2.28 11.84
C LEU A 221 12.80 3.50 12.73
N PRO A 222 13.11 4.68 12.14
CA PRO A 222 13.09 5.93 12.86
C PRO A 222 11.68 6.23 13.41
N SER A 223 11.56 6.54 14.70
CA SER A 223 10.27 6.73 15.39
C SER A 223 9.42 7.89 14.85
N THR A 224 10.04 8.84 14.16
CA THR A 224 9.38 10.01 13.56
C THR A 224 9.05 9.81 12.09
N ALA A 225 9.52 8.72 11.46
CA ALA A 225 9.36 8.50 10.04
C ALA A 225 7.90 8.22 9.65
N ARG A 226 7.48 8.79 8.53
CA ARG A 226 6.17 8.56 7.95
C ARG A 226 6.15 7.22 7.22
N THR A 227 5.85 6.15 7.96
CA THR A 227 5.90 4.76 7.49
C THR A 227 4.66 3.97 7.84
N SER A 228 4.44 2.84 7.17
CA SER A 228 3.40 1.85 7.49
C SER A 228 3.83 0.45 7.06
N LEU A 229 3.17 -0.57 7.57
CA LEU A 229 3.39 -1.97 7.18
C LEU A 229 2.30 -2.46 6.24
N HIS A 230 2.70 -3.27 5.27
CA HIS A 230 1.82 -3.93 4.32
C HIS A 230 2.01 -5.44 4.40
N ALA A 231 0.94 -6.20 4.62
CA ALA A 231 0.98 -7.64 4.73
C ALA A 231 -0.07 -8.32 3.85
N TYR A 232 0.32 -9.43 3.22
CA TYR A 232 -0.56 -10.34 2.50
C TYR A 232 -0.63 -11.70 3.18
N SER A 233 0.35 -12.58 2.95
CA SER A 233 0.39 -13.92 3.53
C SER A 233 0.51 -13.92 5.06
N GLY A 234 1.16 -12.90 5.64
CA GLY A 234 1.28 -12.75 7.10
C GLY A 234 -0.02 -12.46 7.84
N ALA A 235 -1.08 -12.10 7.11
CA ALA A 235 -2.44 -11.90 7.65
C ALA A 235 -3.38 -13.08 7.36
N GLN A 236 -2.84 -14.21 6.89
CA GLN A 236 -3.62 -15.36 6.41
C GLN A 236 -3.36 -16.63 7.23
N GLN A 237 -4.37 -17.50 7.25
CA GLN A 237 -4.25 -18.91 7.64
C GLN A 237 -4.89 -19.76 6.56
N GLY A 238 -4.17 -20.74 6.02
CA GLY A 238 -4.67 -21.57 4.92
C GLY A 238 -5.01 -20.79 3.64
N GLY A 239 -4.33 -19.66 3.39
CA GLY A 239 -4.56 -18.81 2.21
C GLY A 239 -5.79 -17.90 2.32
N VAL A 240 -6.38 -17.77 3.51
CA VAL A 240 -7.53 -16.90 3.80
C VAL A 240 -7.16 -15.89 4.87
N THR A 241 -7.49 -14.61 4.65
CA THR A 241 -7.29 -13.56 5.66
C THR A 241 -8.21 -13.80 6.85
N ILE A 242 -7.65 -13.86 8.06
CA ILE A 242 -8.40 -14.05 9.31
C ILE A 242 -8.12 -12.96 10.32
N ALA A 243 -9.11 -12.61 11.13
CA ALA A 243 -9.01 -11.50 12.10
C ALA A 243 -7.93 -11.74 13.16
N GLU A 244 -7.72 -12.97 13.57
CA GLU A 244 -6.69 -13.38 14.54
C GLU A 244 -5.29 -13.13 14.02
N ALA A 245 -5.00 -13.46 12.73
CA ALA A 245 -3.70 -13.22 12.12
C ALA A 245 -3.42 -11.71 11.94
N VAL A 246 -4.44 -10.94 11.55
CA VAL A 246 -4.36 -9.47 11.47
C VAL A 246 -4.07 -8.87 12.84
N ARG A 247 -4.79 -9.32 13.87
CA ARG A 247 -4.59 -8.85 15.26
C ARG A 247 -3.20 -9.22 15.76
N ALA A 248 -2.75 -10.45 15.54
CA ALA A 248 -1.42 -10.89 15.94
C ALA A 248 -0.31 -10.03 15.30
N LEU A 249 -0.47 -9.63 14.03
CA LEU A 249 0.45 -8.71 13.36
C LEU A 249 0.46 -7.33 14.04
N ILE A 250 -0.71 -6.77 14.35
CA ILE A 250 -0.83 -5.47 15.01
C ILE A 250 -0.27 -5.51 16.44
N ASP A 251 -0.53 -6.59 17.19
CA ASP A 251 -0.01 -6.74 18.54
C ASP A 251 1.52 -6.89 18.56
N ALA A 252 2.09 -7.53 17.54
CA ALA A 252 3.55 -7.69 17.41
C ALA A 252 4.30 -6.35 17.21
N ILE A 253 3.65 -5.31 16.68
CA ILE A 253 4.27 -4.00 16.48
C ILE A 253 4.08 -3.04 17.66
N ARG A 254 3.28 -3.42 18.65
CA ARG A 254 3.00 -2.62 19.85
C ARG A 254 3.88 -3.00 21.04
N GLN A 255 4.64 -4.08 20.92
CA GLN A 255 5.56 -4.56 21.95
C GLN A 255 6.91 -3.84 21.87
#